data_12512d8f581caac6937344b0a7d8d282
#
_entry.id   12512d8f581caac6937344b0a7d8d282
#
_cell.length_a   1.000
_cell.length_b   1.000
_cell.length_c   1.000
_cell.angle_alpha   90.00
_cell.angle_beta   90.00
_cell.angle_gamma   90.00
#
_symmetry.space_group_name_H-M   'P 1'
#
loop_
_entity.id
_entity.type
_entity.pdbx_description
1 polymer ?
#
loop_
_entity_poly.entity_id
_entity_poly.type
_entity_poly.pdbx_seq_one_letter_code
_entity_poly.pdbx_strand_id
1 'polypeptide(L)'
;MYKKQLRFQKIVCLLAIIAAAIMFIYALGMITDIHDSLRSTMRNPNDRYDTKVPGSIIYYDMQEFNGQFVNRSIVLILVSCLLFLTNTQVRRKYYIGNYVATGIYSIAAVVLAVWSHVQIEAFKVQYLTTVDFEALKKYSEMWKTYYTDSTFLLDLHYVVSGLAVLSAVLLIVNTIWKINLMRAEKALIEEGKEAAV
;
A
#
# COMPACT_ATOMS: atom_id res chain seq x y z
N MET A 1 22.37 21.09 -12.60
CA MET A 1 20.98 20.56 -12.56
C MET A 1 20.93 19.07 -12.25
N TYR A 2 21.76 18.24 -12.87
CA TYR A 2 21.79 16.78 -12.70
C TYR A 2 22.00 16.31 -11.23
N LYS A 3 22.88 16.95 -10.45
CA LYS A 3 23.10 16.63 -9.01
C LYS A 3 21.83 16.82 -8.17
N LYS A 4 21.00 17.82 -8.47
CA LYS A 4 19.73 18.08 -7.75
C LYS A 4 18.68 16.97 -8.08
N GLN A 5 18.58 16.61 -9.36
CA GLN A 5 17.70 15.53 -9.80
C GLN A 5 18.10 14.18 -9.16
N LEU A 6 19.40 13.85 -9.10
CA LEU A 6 19.86 12.62 -8.45
C LEU A 6 19.56 12.57 -6.95
N ARG A 7 19.66 13.70 -6.25
CA ARG A 7 19.26 13.78 -4.84
C ARG A 7 17.76 13.56 -4.68
N PHE A 8 16.97 14.22 -5.50
CA PHE A 8 15.51 14.05 -5.49
C PHE A 8 15.13 12.60 -5.78
N GLN A 9 15.74 11.97 -6.77
CA GLN A 9 15.53 10.56 -7.11
C GLN A 9 15.78 9.63 -5.91
N LYS A 10 16.90 9.83 -5.16
CA LYS A 10 17.19 9.03 -3.97
C LYS A 10 16.14 9.21 -2.88
N ILE A 11 15.70 10.45 -2.64
CA ILE A 11 14.67 10.77 -1.64
C ILE A 11 13.34 10.10 -2.00
N VAL A 12 12.92 10.19 -3.27
CA VAL A 12 11.64 9.62 -3.72
C VAL A 12 11.69 8.08 -3.69
N CYS A 13 12.82 7.47 -4.03
CA CYS A 13 12.97 6.02 -3.92
C CYS A 13 12.97 5.54 -2.45
N LEU A 14 13.56 6.31 -1.54
CA LEU A 14 13.47 6.03 -0.10
C LEU A 14 12.02 6.17 0.39
N LEU A 15 11.31 7.21 -0.05
CA LEU A 15 9.89 7.40 0.26
C LEU A 15 9.05 6.21 -0.24
N ALA A 16 9.36 5.67 -1.42
CA ALA A 16 8.67 4.50 -1.97
C ALA A 16 8.85 3.25 -1.07
N ILE A 17 10.07 3.02 -0.54
CA ILE A 17 10.32 1.93 0.41
C ILE A 17 9.53 2.15 1.71
N ILE A 18 9.57 3.36 2.24
CA ILE A 18 8.84 3.72 3.47
C ILE A 18 7.34 3.53 3.27
N ALA A 19 6.78 3.99 2.16
CA ALA A 19 5.37 3.82 1.84
C ALA A 19 4.97 2.34 1.73
N ALA A 20 5.79 1.52 1.07
CA ALA A 20 5.57 0.07 0.98
C ALA A 20 5.65 -0.61 2.35
N ALA A 21 6.62 -0.23 3.19
CA ALA A 21 6.75 -0.77 4.54
C ALA A 21 5.57 -0.37 5.45
N ILE A 22 5.11 0.88 5.37
CA ILE A 22 3.93 1.36 6.11
C ILE A 22 2.68 0.61 5.66
N MET A 23 2.50 0.38 4.36
CA MET A 23 1.37 -0.40 3.83
C MET A 23 1.39 -1.85 4.34
N PHE A 24 2.56 -2.48 4.42
CA PHE A 24 2.72 -3.82 4.98
C PHE A 24 2.40 -3.86 6.49
N ILE A 25 2.92 -2.92 7.28
CA ILE A 25 2.64 -2.82 8.72
C ILE A 25 1.14 -2.59 8.94
N TYR A 26 0.54 -1.72 8.15
CA TYR A 26 -0.89 -1.48 8.18
C TYR A 26 -1.68 -2.76 7.85
N ALA A 27 -1.31 -3.49 6.81
CA ALA A 27 -1.96 -4.75 6.45
C ALA A 27 -1.88 -5.80 7.57
N LEU A 28 -0.81 -5.82 8.37
CA LEU A 28 -0.70 -6.71 9.55
C LEU A 28 -1.66 -6.32 10.69
N GLY A 29 -1.93 -5.02 10.86
CA GLY A 29 -2.70 -4.49 12.00
C GLY A 29 -4.15 -4.09 11.70
N MET A 30 -4.55 -4.02 10.43
CA MET A 30 -5.80 -3.41 9.97
C MET A 30 -7.06 -3.98 10.63
N ILE A 31 -7.12 -5.29 10.84
CA ILE A 31 -8.29 -5.97 11.41
C ILE A 31 -8.12 -6.33 12.89
N THR A 32 -7.07 -5.88 13.57
CA THR A 32 -6.74 -6.34 14.93
C THR A 32 -7.87 -6.10 15.91
N ASP A 33 -8.44 -4.89 15.97
CA ASP A 33 -9.53 -4.55 16.89
C ASP A 33 -10.78 -5.38 16.60
N ILE A 34 -11.13 -5.51 15.32
CA ILE A 34 -12.29 -6.28 14.86
C ILE A 34 -12.07 -7.77 15.11
N HIS A 35 -10.83 -8.26 14.88
CA HIS A 35 -10.44 -9.62 15.21
C HIS A 35 -10.65 -9.92 16.69
N ASP A 36 -10.15 -9.07 17.58
CA ASP A 36 -10.22 -9.29 19.03
C ASP A 36 -11.66 -9.24 19.53
N SER A 37 -12.49 -8.41 18.92
CA SER A 37 -13.91 -8.29 19.26
C SER A 37 -14.76 -9.47 18.72
N LEU A 38 -14.60 -9.84 17.45
CA LEU A 38 -15.47 -10.84 16.81
C LEU A 38 -15.02 -12.28 17.01
N ARG A 39 -13.70 -12.56 17.10
CA ARG A 39 -13.19 -13.92 17.23
C ARG A 39 -13.79 -14.69 18.39
N SER A 40 -14.00 -14.02 19.53
CA SER A 40 -14.58 -14.64 20.72
C SER A 40 -16.04 -15.08 20.55
N THR A 41 -16.74 -14.54 19.55
CA THR A 41 -18.15 -14.86 19.26
C THR A 41 -18.29 -16.12 18.40
N MET A 42 -17.22 -16.64 17.81
CA MET A 42 -17.24 -17.88 17.03
C MET A 42 -17.33 -19.09 17.94
N ARG A 43 -18.37 -19.93 17.75
CA ARG A 43 -18.54 -21.15 18.53
C ARG A 43 -17.59 -22.26 18.13
N ASN A 44 -17.49 -22.47 16.82
CA ASN A 44 -16.67 -23.51 16.24
C ASN A 44 -15.75 -22.89 15.18
N PRO A 45 -14.41 -22.93 15.39
CA PRO A 45 -13.47 -22.39 14.40
C PRO A 45 -13.55 -23.07 13.03
N ASN A 46 -14.11 -24.27 12.96
CA ASN A 46 -14.26 -25.06 11.73
C ASN A 46 -15.62 -24.86 11.05
N ASP A 47 -16.56 -24.18 11.71
CA ASP A 47 -17.88 -23.87 11.15
C ASP A 47 -18.09 -22.36 11.06
N ARG A 48 -17.92 -21.85 9.86
CA ARG A 48 -18.06 -20.42 9.53
C ARG A 48 -19.41 -19.81 9.91
N TYR A 49 -20.46 -20.64 9.97
CA TYR A 49 -21.81 -20.18 10.22
C TYR A 49 -22.25 -20.28 11.68
N ASP A 50 -21.47 -20.95 12.52
CA ASP A 50 -21.81 -21.09 13.95
C ASP A 50 -21.26 -19.91 14.76
N THR A 51 -21.99 -18.79 14.74
CA THR A 51 -21.65 -17.58 15.48
C THR A 51 -22.68 -17.28 16.59
N LYS A 52 -22.20 -16.73 17.71
CA LYS A 52 -23.04 -16.36 18.87
C LYS A 52 -23.67 -14.99 18.73
N VAL A 53 -23.14 -14.15 17.86
CA VAL A 53 -23.60 -12.78 17.60
C VAL A 53 -23.95 -12.67 16.12
N PRO A 54 -25.17 -12.19 15.78
CA PRO A 54 -25.56 -11.98 14.38
C PRO A 54 -24.59 -11.06 13.63
N GLY A 55 -24.28 -11.41 12.39
CA GLY A 55 -23.40 -10.63 11.52
C GLY A 55 -21.89 -10.83 11.76
N SER A 56 -21.49 -11.54 12.82
CA SER A 56 -20.06 -11.77 13.11
C SER A 56 -19.33 -12.60 12.05
N ILE A 57 -20.04 -13.24 11.13
CA ILE A 57 -19.49 -14.02 10.01
C ILE A 57 -18.56 -13.20 9.11
N ILE A 58 -18.75 -11.89 9.04
CA ILE A 58 -17.86 -10.95 8.31
C ILE A 58 -16.39 -11.09 8.70
N TYR A 59 -16.13 -11.54 9.90
CA TYR A 59 -14.77 -11.79 10.39
C TYR A 59 -13.95 -12.68 9.44
N TYR A 60 -14.54 -13.75 8.92
CA TYR A 60 -13.84 -14.67 8.02
C TYR A 60 -13.51 -14.04 6.67
N ASP A 61 -14.43 -13.24 6.13
CA ASP A 61 -14.23 -12.54 4.85
C ASP A 61 -13.13 -11.48 4.99
N MET A 62 -13.14 -10.74 6.10
CA MET A 62 -12.09 -9.77 6.42
C MET A 62 -10.73 -10.44 6.64
N GLN A 63 -10.70 -11.61 7.29
CA GLN A 63 -9.46 -12.36 7.51
C GLN A 63 -8.87 -12.86 6.19
N GLU A 64 -9.68 -13.38 5.29
CA GLU A 64 -9.25 -13.82 3.97
C GLU A 64 -8.68 -12.67 3.15
N PHE A 65 -9.42 -11.54 3.08
CA PHE A 65 -8.94 -10.32 2.44
C PHE A 65 -7.62 -9.84 3.05
N ASN A 66 -7.52 -9.80 4.38
CA ASN A 66 -6.32 -9.34 5.07
C ASN A 66 -5.10 -10.19 4.70
N GLY A 67 -5.24 -11.52 4.64
CA GLY A 67 -4.19 -12.41 4.17
C GLY A 67 -3.72 -12.10 2.75
N GLN A 68 -4.66 -11.82 1.83
CA GLN A 68 -4.34 -11.39 0.48
C GLN A 68 -3.64 -10.02 0.45
N PHE A 69 -4.07 -9.07 1.29
CA PHE A 69 -3.50 -7.74 1.36
C PHE A 69 -2.07 -7.77 1.91
N VAL A 70 -1.80 -8.56 2.95
CA VAL A 70 -0.45 -8.80 3.47
C VAL A 70 0.47 -9.34 2.38
N ASN A 71 0.06 -10.39 1.67
CA ASN A 71 0.87 -10.98 0.60
C ASN A 71 1.18 -9.99 -0.53
N ARG A 72 0.21 -9.18 -0.94
CA ARG A 72 0.41 -8.16 -1.98
C ARG A 72 1.31 -7.01 -1.51
N SER A 73 1.23 -6.63 -0.24
CA SER A 73 2.11 -5.60 0.33
C SER A 73 3.56 -6.09 0.46
N ILE A 74 3.80 -7.38 0.71
CA ILE A 74 5.15 -7.97 0.63
C ILE A 74 5.71 -7.84 -0.80
N VAL A 75 4.90 -8.14 -1.82
CA VAL A 75 5.33 -7.96 -3.22
C VAL A 75 5.68 -6.49 -3.50
N LEU A 76 4.89 -5.54 -2.99
CA LEU A 76 5.19 -4.11 -3.14
C LEU A 76 6.53 -3.73 -2.48
N ILE A 77 6.86 -4.28 -1.30
CA ILE A 77 8.16 -4.09 -0.65
C ILE A 77 9.29 -4.61 -1.55
N LEU A 78 9.16 -5.83 -2.07
CA LEU A 78 10.19 -6.41 -2.95
C LEU A 78 10.42 -5.57 -4.20
N VAL A 79 9.35 -5.07 -4.82
CA VAL A 79 9.42 -4.17 -5.98
C VAL A 79 10.05 -2.82 -5.60
N SER A 80 9.76 -2.28 -4.43
CA SER A 80 10.37 -1.03 -3.94
C SER A 80 11.87 -1.18 -3.66
N CYS A 81 12.29 -2.33 -3.13
CA CYS A 81 13.71 -2.66 -2.97
C CYS A 81 14.42 -2.79 -4.32
N LEU A 82 13.80 -3.45 -5.30
CA LEU A 82 14.32 -3.54 -6.66
C LEU A 82 14.46 -2.16 -7.29
N LEU A 83 13.45 -1.31 -7.15
CA LEU A 83 13.50 0.08 -7.60
C LEU A 83 14.69 0.82 -6.97
N PHE A 84 14.90 0.69 -5.68
CA PHE A 84 16.03 1.32 -4.98
C PHE A 84 17.39 0.83 -5.49
N LEU A 85 17.54 -0.48 -5.69
CA LEU A 85 18.76 -1.08 -6.22
C LEU A 85 19.09 -0.58 -7.63
N THR A 86 18.08 -0.50 -8.51
CA THR A 86 18.28 0.02 -9.88
C THR A 86 18.62 1.50 -9.91
N ASN A 87 18.19 2.25 -8.87
CA ASN A 87 18.40 3.68 -8.75
C ASN A 87 19.82 4.05 -8.31
N THR A 88 20.50 3.20 -7.52
CA THR A 88 21.86 3.44 -7.05
C THR A 88 22.92 3.26 -8.14
N GLN A 89 22.56 2.64 -9.27
CA GLN A 89 23.46 2.36 -10.36
C GLN A 89 23.66 3.59 -11.27
N VAL A 90 24.83 4.19 -11.24
CA VAL A 90 25.18 5.38 -12.03
C VAL A 90 25.48 5.05 -13.51
N ARG A 91 25.70 3.78 -13.88
CA ARG A 91 26.09 3.39 -15.24
C ARG A 91 24.94 3.49 -16.25
N ARG A 92 25.21 4.10 -17.42
CA ARG A 92 24.25 4.32 -18.51
C ARG A 92 23.39 3.09 -18.90
N LYS A 93 23.99 1.89 -18.87
CA LYS A 93 23.28 0.64 -19.24
C LYS A 93 22.13 0.26 -18.31
N TYR A 94 22.04 0.84 -17.11
CA TYR A 94 20.99 0.56 -16.14
C TYR A 94 19.82 1.56 -16.16
N TYR A 95 19.85 2.55 -17.06
CA TYR A 95 18.73 3.53 -17.16
C TYR A 95 17.41 2.85 -17.54
N ILE A 96 17.43 1.91 -18.47
CA ILE A 96 16.23 1.17 -18.87
C ILE A 96 15.68 0.40 -17.69
N GLY A 97 16.53 -0.33 -16.95
CA GLY A 97 16.11 -1.06 -15.74
C GLY A 97 15.44 -0.17 -14.69
N ASN A 98 15.97 1.04 -14.49
CA ASN A 98 15.36 2.00 -13.56
C ASN A 98 13.99 2.50 -14.04
N TYR A 99 13.80 2.78 -15.34
CA TYR A 99 12.50 3.16 -15.89
C TYR A 99 11.48 2.03 -15.76
N VAL A 100 11.87 0.80 -16.07
CA VAL A 100 11.01 -0.38 -15.92
C VAL A 100 10.64 -0.59 -14.45
N ALA A 101 11.61 -0.55 -13.53
CA ALA A 101 11.34 -0.69 -12.10
C ALA A 101 10.44 0.42 -11.56
N THR A 102 10.63 1.67 -12.02
CA THR A 102 9.74 2.79 -11.67
C THR A 102 8.31 2.56 -12.17
N GLY A 103 8.16 2.10 -13.42
CA GLY A 103 6.86 1.78 -14.00
C GLY A 103 6.15 0.66 -13.22
N ILE A 104 6.85 -0.44 -12.94
CA ILE A 104 6.30 -1.58 -12.19
C ILE A 104 5.87 -1.15 -10.79
N TYR A 105 6.73 -0.42 -10.06
CA TYR A 105 6.38 0.07 -8.73
C TYR A 105 5.16 0.99 -8.77
N SER A 106 5.14 1.97 -9.68
CA SER A 106 4.05 2.96 -9.75
C SER A 106 2.71 2.29 -10.06
N ILE A 107 2.69 1.33 -10.99
CA ILE A 107 1.49 0.55 -11.30
C ILE A 107 1.07 -0.30 -10.10
N ALA A 108 2.01 -1.04 -9.50
CA ALA A 108 1.73 -1.91 -8.35
C ALA A 108 1.18 -1.12 -7.16
N ALA A 109 1.78 0.03 -6.82
CA ALA A 109 1.35 0.88 -5.73
C ALA A 109 -0.05 1.45 -5.95
N VAL A 110 -0.36 1.96 -7.15
CA VAL A 110 -1.69 2.49 -7.47
C VAL A 110 -2.74 1.39 -7.50
N VAL A 111 -2.46 0.26 -8.15
CA VAL A 111 -3.39 -0.87 -8.23
C VAL A 111 -3.68 -1.42 -6.83
N LEU A 112 -2.66 -1.58 -5.99
CA LEU A 112 -2.85 -2.06 -4.62
C LEU A 112 -3.64 -1.06 -3.77
N ALA A 113 -3.34 0.24 -3.89
CA ALA A 113 -4.06 1.29 -3.17
C ALA A 113 -5.56 1.34 -3.57
N VAL A 114 -5.87 1.29 -4.86
CA VAL A 114 -7.26 1.30 -5.35
C VAL A 114 -7.98 0.03 -4.95
N TRP A 115 -7.36 -1.13 -5.15
CA TRP A 115 -7.97 -2.41 -4.78
C TRP A 115 -8.25 -2.51 -3.28
N SER A 116 -7.27 -2.15 -2.42
CA SER A 116 -7.45 -2.18 -0.97
C SER A 116 -8.51 -1.18 -0.52
N HIS A 117 -8.54 0.03 -1.08
CA HIS A 117 -9.54 1.04 -0.78
C HIS A 117 -10.97 0.52 -1.03
N VAL A 118 -11.22 -0.03 -2.22
CA VAL A 118 -12.56 -0.54 -2.57
C VAL A 118 -13.01 -1.67 -1.64
N GLN A 119 -12.10 -2.58 -1.30
CA GLN A 119 -12.42 -3.71 -0.43
C GLN A 119 -12.63 -3.26 1.03
N ILE A 120 -11.77 -2.38 1.55
CA ILE A 120 -11.86 -1.88 2.93
C ILE A 120 -13.15 -1.08 3.12
N GLU A 121 -13.53 -0.23 2.17
CA GLU A 121 -14.79 0.51 2.25
C GLU A 121 -16.01 -0.43 2.22
N ALA A 122 -15.99 -1.45 1.37
CA ALA A 122 -17.04 -2.44 1.34
C ALA A 122 -17.17 -3.19 2.69
N PHE A 123 -16.04 -3.62 3.26
CA PHE A 123 -16.03 -4.26 4.59
C PHE A 123 -16.46 -3.32 5.71
N LYS A 124 -16.07 -2.05 5.65
CA LYS A 124 -16.50 -1.05 6.62
C LYS A 124 -18.02 -0.89 6.63
N VAL A 125 -18.63 -0.73 5.45
CA VAL A 125 -20.09 -0.65 5.32
C VAL A 125 -20.74 -1.94 5.82
N GLN A 126 -20.24 -3.10 5.42
CA GLN A 126 -20.78 -4.38 5.84
C GLN A 126 -20.67 -4.58 7.35
N TYR A 127 -19.52 -4.23 7.98
CA TYR A 127 -19.32 -4.30 9.43
C TYR A 127 -20.36 -3.46 10.18
N LEU A 128 -20.55 -2.22 9.76
CA LEU A 128 -21.48 -1.29 10.41
C LEU A 128 -22.97 -1.65 10.20
N THR A 129 -23.32 -2.39 9.12
CA THR A 129 -24.70 -2.68 8.78
C THR A 129 -25.15 -4.09 9.15
N THR A 130 -24.21 -5.05 9.26
CA THR A 130 -24.59 -6.47 9.49
C THR A 130 -24.33 -6.94 10.91
N VAL A 131 -23.36 -6.37 11.62
CA VAL A 131 -23.03 -6.77 12.99
C VAL A 131 -24.04 -6.18 13.97
N ASP A 132 -24.65 -7.05 14.79
CA ASP A 132 -25.50 -6.62 15.90
C ASP A 132 -24.62 -6.16 17.08
N PHE A 133 -24.35 -4.87 17.15
CA PHE A 133 -23.49 -4.27 18.20
C PHE A 133 -24.10 -4.33 19.59
N GLU A 134 -25.43 -4.35 19.71
CA GLU A 134 -26.07 -4.51 21.02
C GLU A 134 -25.85 -5.93 21.56
N ALA A 135 -26.05 -6.94 20.72
CA ALA A 135 -25.76 -8.31 21.05
C ALA A 135 -24.28 -8.53 21.34
N LEU A 136 -23.38 -7.91 20.53
CA LEU A 136 -21.92 -7.97 20.72
C LEU A 136 -21.51 -7.36 22.05
N LYS A 137 -22.05 -6.23 22.42
CA LYS A 137 -21.78 -5.55 23.70
C LYS A 137 -22.23 -6.40 24.88
N LYS A 138 -23.44 -6.92 24.86
CA LYS A 138 -23.95 -7.84 25.91
C LYS A 138 -23.08 -9.08 26.04
N TYR A 139 -22.66 -9.64 24.90
CA TYR A 139 -21.76 -10.79 24.88
C TYR A 139 -20.41 -10.46 25.54
N SER A 140 -19.82 -9.32 25.16
CA SER A 140 -18.51 -8.90 25.69
C SER A 140 -18.55 -8.63 27.20
N GLU A 141 -19.62 -8.02 27.71
CA GLU A 141 -19.83 -7.77 29.13
C GLU A 141 -19.98 -9.09 29.92
N MET A 142 -20.72 -10.06 29.36
CA MET A 142 -20.94 -11.36 29.99
C MET A 142 -19.67 -12.20 30.07
N TRP A 143 -18.86 -12.20 29.02
CA TRP A 143 -17.68 -13.05 28.90
C TRP A 143 -16.35 -12.32 29.16
N LYS A 144 -16.41 -11.01 29.51
CA LYS A 144 -15.25 -10.12 29.71
C LYS A 144 -14.27 -10.14 28.54
N THR A 145 -14.81 -10.14 27.32
CA THR A 145 -14.05 -10.07 26.08
C THR A 145 -13.95 -8.65 25.59
N TYR A 146 -13.07 -8.41 24.61
CA TYR A 146 -12.91 -7.10 23.99
C TYR A 146 -14.15 -6.73 23.16
N TYR A 147 -14.53 -5.47 23.20
CA TYR A 147 -15.61 -4.88 22.41
C TYR A 147 -15.11 -3.69 21.62
N THR A 148 -15.46 -3.61 20.34
CA THR A 148 -15.30 -2.40 19.52
C THR A 148 -16.45 -2.27 18.52
N ASP A 149 -16.85 -1.04 18.27
CA ASP A 149 -17.69 -0.59 17.16
C ASP A 149 -16.92 0.40 16.27
N SER A 150 -15.64 0.60 16.57
CA SER A 150 -14.78 1.56 15.91
C SER A 150 -14.30 1.05 14.54
N THR A 151 -14.32 1.94 13.56
CA THR A 151 -13.74 1.71 12.22
C THR A 151 -12.39 2.41 12.05
N PHE A 152 -11.79 2.92 13.14
CA PHE A 152 -10.58 3.73 13.06
C PHE A 152 -9.43 3.05 12.32
N LEU A 153 -9.17 1.76 12.60
CA LEU A 153 -8.11 1.03 11.90
C LEU A 153 -8.43 0.85 10.41
N LEU A 154 -9.71 0.67 10.05
CA LEU A 154 -10.12 0.64 8.65
C LEU A 154 -9.89 2.01 7.99
N ASP A 155 -10.26 3.12 8.66
CA ASP A 155 -10.12 4.47 8.12
C ASP A 155 -8.67 4.91 7.90
N LEU A 156 -7.73 4.32 8.63
CA LEU A 156 -6.30 4.61 8.45
C LEU A 156 -5.79 4.28 7.04
N HIS A 157 -6.52 3.44 6.28
CA HIS A 157 -6.18 3.12 4.90
C HIS A 157 -6.09 4.34 3.97
N TYR A 158 -6.86 5.41 4.23
CA TYR A 158 -6.79 6.63 3.43
C TYR A 158 -5.40 7.25 3.47
N VAL A 159 -4.79 7.30 4.66
CA VAL A 159 -3.45 7.87 4.84
C VAL A 159 -2.41 6.95 4.19
N VAL A 160 -2.52 5.65 4.42
CA VAL A 160 -1.57 4.66 3.91
C VAL A 160 -1.61 4.57 2.38
N SER A 161 -2.80 4.47 1.80
CA SER A 161 -2.99 4.45 0.34
C SER A 161 -2.59 5.78 -0.29
N GLY A 162 -2.92 6.90 0.36
CA GLY A 162 -2.50 8.23 -0.08
C GLY A 162 -0.98 8.37 -0.15
N LEU A 163 -0.24 7.84 0.83
CA LEU A 163 1.23 7.85 0.85
C LEU A 163 1.81 6.99 -0.30
N ALA A 164 1.23 5.82 -0.56
CA ALA A 164 1.66 4.95 -1.65
C ALA A 164 1.45 5.62 -3.02
N VAL A 165 0.27 6.21 -3.26
CA VAL A 165 -0.03 6.94 -4.50
C VAL A 165 0.87 8.17 -4.65
N LEU A 166 1.09 8.94 -3.58
CA LEU A 166 1.99 10.09 -3.58
C LEU A 166 3.41 9.69 -3.99
N SER A 167 3.93 8.59 -3.45
CA SER A 167 5.26 8.09 -3.81
C SER A 167 5.35 7.72 -5.29
N ALA A 168 4.30 7.08 -5.85
CA ALA A 168 4.22 6.74 -7.26
C ALA A 168 4.20 8.00 -8.16
N VAL A 169 3.40 9.00 -7.81
CA VAL A 169 3.34 10.28 -8.54
C VAL A 169 4.69 10.99 -8.54
N LEU A 170 5.36 11.06 -7.39
CA LEU A 170 6.68 11.70 -7.28
C LEU A 170 7.74 10.96 -8.11
N LEU A 171 7.66 9.63 -8.21
CA LEU A 171 8.54 8.82 -9.07
C LEU A 171 8.30 9.12 -10.56
N ILE A 172 7.06 9.27 -10.98
CA ILE A 172 6.70 9.64 -12.35
C ILE A 172 7.24 11.04 -12.66
N VAL A 173 7.02 12.02 -11.77
CA VAL A 173 7.55 13.39 -11.90
C VAL A 173 9.08 13.38 -12.02
N ASN A 174 9.75 12.62 -11.16
CA ASN A 174 11.21 12.45 -11.23
C ASN A 174 11.67 11.85 -12.57
N THR A 175 10.93 10.87 -13.09
CA THR A 175 11.21 10.23 -14.38
C THR A 175 11.09 11.22 -15.54
N ILE A 176 10.02 12.03 -15.57
CA ILE A 176 9.82 13.07 -16.56
C ILE A 176 10.96 14.10 -16.48
N TRP A 177 11.32 14.56 -15.28
CA TRP A 177 12.43 15.49 -15.07
C TRP A 177 13.75 14.93 -15.62
N LYS A 178 14.05 13.66 -15.32
CA LYS A 178 15.24 12.97 -15.82
C LYS A 178 15.28 12.91 -17.34
N ILE A 179 14.16 12.55 -17.98
CA ILE A 179 14.05 12.49 -19.44
C ILE A 179 14.31 13.86 -20.07
N ASN A 180 13.72 14.93 -19.51
CA ASN A 180 13.91 16.28 -20.01
C ASN A 180 15.36 16.76 -19.90
N LEU A 181 16.05 16.44 -18.79
CA LEU A 181 17.47 16.75 -18.64
C LEU A 181 18.34 16.00 -19.66
N MET A 182 18.04 14.72 -19.91
CA MET A 182 18.77 13.94 -20.92
C MET A 182 18.56 14.45 -22.34
N ARG A 183 17.34 14.92 -22.67
CA ARG A 183 17.05 15.53 -23.98
C ARG A 183 17.81 16.86 -24.17
N ALA A 184 17.83 17.71 -23.12
CA ALA A 184 18.58 18.96 -23.16
C ALA A 184 20.09 18.72 -23.31
N GLU A 185 20.67 17.74 -22.60
CA GLU A 185 22.08 17.36 -22.73
C GLU A 185 22.40 16.87 -24.16
N LYS A 186 21.51 16.07 -24.75
CA LYS A 186 21.69 15.58 -26.10
C LYS A 186 21.67 16.70 -27.15
N ALA A 187 20.75 17.65 -27.03
CA ALA A 187 20.69 18.82 -27.90
C ALA A 187 21.97 19.68 -27.84
N LEU A 188 22.50 19.94 -26.65
CA LEU A 188 23.76 20.68 -26.47
C LEU A 188 24.97 19.97 -27.13
N ILE A 189 24.99 18.63 -27.08
CA ILE A 189 26.07 17.85 -27.73
C ILE A 189 25.95 17.91 -29.25
N GLU A 190 24.75 17.92 -29.80
CA GLU A 190 24.49 18.02 -31.25
C GLU A 190 24.89 19.42 -31.76
N GLU A 191 24.47 20.50 -31.06
CA GLU A 191 24.85 21.88 -31.39
C GLU A 191 26.38 22.06 -31.31
N GLY A 192 27.06 21.52 -30.29
CA GLY A 192 28.51 21.59 -30.15
C GLY A 192 29.26 20.84 -31.26
N LYS A 193 28.67 19.83 -31.88
CA LYS A 193 29.26 19.12 -33.03
C LYS A 193 29.10 19.90 -34.33
N GLU A 194 27.94 20.56 -34.53
CA GLU A 194 27.71 21.39 -35.70
C GLU A 194 28.60 22.64 -35.70
N ALA A 195 28.89 23.23 -34.53
CA ALA A 195 29.80 24.37 -34.40
C ALA A 195 31.29 24.01 -34.59
N ALA A 196 31.64 22.73 -34.58
CA ALA A 196 33.02 22.23 -34.74
C ALA A 196 33.33 21.74 -36.17
N VAL A 197 32.38 21.80 -37.09
CA VAL A 197 32.49 21.51 -38.53
C VAL A 197 32.51 22.80 -39.31
#